data_03e7c9242838f2a0f2453e850f0b0e14
#
_entry.id   03e7c9242838f2a0f2453e850f0b0e14
#
_cell.length_a   1.000
_cell.length_b   1.000
_cell.length_c   1.000
_cell.angle_alpha   90.00
_cell.angle_beta   90.00
_cell.angle_gamma   90.00
#
_symmetry.space_group_name_H-M   'P 1'
#
loop_
_entity.id
_entity.type
_entity.pdbx_description
1 polymer ?
#
loop_
_entity_poly.entity_id
_entity_poly.type
_entity_poly.pdbx_seq_one_letter_code
_entity_poly.pdbx_strand_id
1 'polypeptide(L)' 'MFYLSSLVGGYTAFPDLGVAARPREGTAVFWYNLEQDGVRSELSLHGACPTALGIKWVSNKWIREGAQIYRRPCPAWD' A
#
# COMPACT_ATOMS: atom_id res chain seq x y z
N MET A 1 0.85 -4.80 -0.79
CA MET A 1 1.96 -4.99 -1.74
C MET A 1 3.07 -5.78 -1.08
N PHE A 2 3.52 -6.82 -1.75
CA PHE A 2 4.56 -7.70 -1.24
C PHE A 2 5.84 -7.45 -2.01
N TYR A 3 6.96 -7.31 -1.32
CA TYR A 3 8.26 -7.19 -1.95
C TYR A 3 8.84 -8.58 -2.21
N LEU A 4 9.11 -8.87 -3.48
CA LEU A 4 9.64 -10.16 -3.92
C LEU A 4 11.16 -10.15 -4.12
N SER A 5 11.76 -8.97 -4.01
CA SER A 5 13.21 -8.80 -4.13
C SER A 5 13.71 -7.72 -3.18
N SER A 6 14.99 -7.82 -2.83
CA SER A 6 15.69 -6.76 -2.10
C SER A 6 16.53 -5.95 -3.09
N LEU A 7 16.55 -4.63 -2.91
CA LEU A 7 17.25 -3.73 -3.81
C LEU A 7 17.71 -2.50 -3.05
N VAL A 8 18.55 -1.68 -3.69
CA VAL A 8 18.97 -0.40 -3.15
C VAL A 8 18.11 0.70 -3.77
N GLY A 9 17.54 1.55 -2.95
CA GLY A 9 16.54 2.54 -3.41
C GLY A 9 15.19 1.90 -3.59
N GLY A 10 14.37 2.46 -4.46
CA GLY A 10 13.05 1.89 -4.79
C GLY A 10 12.03 1.90 -3.65
N TYR A 11 12.19 2.78 -2.67
CA TYR A 11 11.26 2.91 -1.55
C TYR A 11 9.87 3.28 -2.05
N THR A 12 8.86 2.76 -1.39
CA THR A 12 7.49 3.23 -1.58
C THR A 12 7.25 4.35 -0.58
N ALA A 13 7.09 5.56 -1.06
CA ALA A 13 6.99 6.75 -0.22
C ALA A 13 5.54 7.23 -0.11
N PHE A 14 5.15 7.61 1.10
CA PHE A 14 3.86 8.22 1.41
C PHE A 14 4.14 9.63 1.93
N PRO A 15 4.27 10.62 1.03
CA PRO A 15 4.78 11.94 1.42
C PRO A 15 3.93 12.66 2.45
N ASP A 16 2.60 12.53 2.38
CA ASP A 16 1.73 13.22 3.33
C ASP A 16 1.79 12.62 4.73
N LEU A 17 2.22 11.37 4.85
CA LEU A 17 2.46 10.72 6.14
C LEU A 17 3.90 10.90 6.62
N GLY A 18 4.81 11.30 5.74
CA GLY A 18 6.22 11.41 6.06
C GLY A 18 6.93 10.08 6.28
N VAL A 19 6.42 9.01 5.67
CA VAL A 19 7.01 7.67 5.82
C VAL A 19 7.34 7.07 4.46
N ALA A 20 8.31 6.16 4.46
CA ALA A 20 8.69 5.41 3.28
C ALA A 20 8.97 3.96 3.67
N ALA A 21 8.51 3.03 2.83
CA ALA A 21 8.71 1.61 3.05
C ALA A 21 9.94 1.13 2.29
N ARG A 22 10.90 0.56 3.01
CA ARG A 22 12.10 0.01 2.40
C ARG A 22 11.78 -1.32 1.72
N PRO A 23 12.14 -1.50 0.44
CA PRO A 23 11.92 -2.77 -0.25
C PRO A 23 12.88 -3.83 0.27
N ARG A 24 12.35 -4.79 0.98
CA ARG A 24 13.08 -5.92 1.51
C ARG A 24 12.32 -7.19 1.18
N GLU A 25 13.00 -8.15 0.57
CA GLU A 25 12.39 -9.43 0.19
C GLU A 25 11.67 -10.09 1.38
N GLY A 26 10.47 -10.56 1.13
CA GLY A 26 9.64 -11.21 2.13
C GLY A 26 8.84 -10.28 3.02
N THR A 27 8.96 -8.96 2.84
CA THR A 27 8.16 -7.98 3.59
C THR A 27 6.95 -7.52 2.77
N ALA A 28 5.98 -6.93 3.45
CA ALA A 28 4.78 -6.41 2.82
C ALA A 28 4.45 -5.03 3.38
N VAL A 29 3.81 -4.24 2.53
CA VAL A 29 3.24 -2.95 2.92
C VAL A 29 1.74 -3.02 2.69
N PHE A 30 1.00 -2.62 3.69
CA PHE A 30 -0.45 -2.56 3.62
C PHE A 30 -0.91 -1.14 3.88
N TRP A 31 -1.89 -0.67 3.10
CA TRP A 31 -2.52 0.61 3.34
C TRP A 31 -3.96 0.60 2.86
N TYR A 32 -4.77 1.46 3.46
CA TYR A 32 -6.12 1.73 2.99
C TYR A 32 -6.09 2.88 2.00
N ASN A 33 -6.70 2.70 0.84
CA ASN A 33 -6.88 3.77 -0.13
C ASN A 33 -8.14 4.59 0.14
N LEU A 34 -9.08 4.03 0.88
CA LEU A 34 -10.34 4.67 1.20
C LEU A 34 -10.49 4.77 2.72
N GLU A 35 -11.12 5.83 3.16
CA GLU A 35 -11.57 5.95 4.54
C GLU A 35 -12.79 5.06 4.76
N GLN A 36 -13.20 4.88 6.02
CA GLN A 36 -14.28 3.95 6.35
C GLN A 36 -15.61 4.32 5.71
N ASP A 37 -15.82 5.60 5.41
CA ASP A 37 -17.02 6.10 4.74
C ASP A 37 -16.97 5.95 3.21
N GLY A 38 -15.89 5.38 2.68
CA GLY A 38 -15.71 5.18 1.25
C GLY A 38 -15.06 6.34 0.52
N VAL A 39 -14.72 7.42 1.22
CA VAL A 39 -14.03 8.57 0.63
C VAL A 39 -12.55 8.24 0.49
N ARG A 40 -11.95 8.71 -0.62
CA ARG A 40 -10.52 8.49 -0.87
C ARG A 40 -9.68 9.08 0.24
N SER A 41 -8.76 8.28 0.76
CA SER A 41 -7.80 8.75 1.75
C SER A 41 -6.66 9.48 1.05
N GLU A 42 -6.49 10.76 1.34
CA GLU A 42 -5.39 11.56 0.79
C GLU A 42 -4.05 11.16 1.41
N LEU A 43 -4.07 10.63 2.63
CA LEU A 43 -2.85 10.17 3.31
C LEU A 43 -2.22 8.96 2.63
N SER A 44 -2.95 8.24 1.79
CA SER A 44 -2.43 7.09 1.06
C SER A 44 -1.77 7.47 -0.26
N LEU A 45 -1.70 8.76 -0.60
CA LEU A 45 -0.94 9.20 -1.77
C LEU A 45 0.49 8.70 -1.65
N HIS A 46 0.96 8.01 -2.68
CA HIS A 46 2.27 7.36 -2.65
C HIS A 46 2.89 7.31 -4.03
N GLY A 47 4.17 7.03 -4.04
CA GLY A 47 4.92 6.84 -5.26
C GLY A 47 6.13 5.96 -5.02
N ALA A 48 6.67 5.42 -6.08
CA ALA A 48 7.89 4.64 -6.04
C ALA A 48 9.09 5.55 -6.26
N CYS A 49 10.05 5.49 -5.34
CA CYS A 49 11.31 6.19 -5.50
C CYS A 49 12.19 5.45 -6.51
N PRO A 50 13.16 6.15 -7.16
CA PRO A 50 14.05 5.51 -8.11
C PRO A 50 14.84 4.36 -7.48
N THR A 51 15.00 3.29 -8.25
CA THR A 51 15.82 2.14 -7.86
C THR A 51 17.26 2.43 -8.25
N ALA A 52 18.17 2.38 -7.26
CA ALA A 52 19.59 2.62 -7.51
C ALA A 52 20.30 1.37 -8.01
N LEU A 53 20.04 0.23 -7.38
CA LEU A 53 20.61 -1.06 -7.75
C LEU A 53 19.56 -2.15 -7.61
N GLY A 54 19.54 -3.09 -8.57
CA GLY A 54 18.65 -4.22 -8.57
C GLY A 54 17.38 -3.97 -9.37
N ILE A 55 16.47 -4.94 -9.32
CA ILE A 55 15.18 -4.89 -9.99
C ILE A 55 14.10 -5.00 -8.94
N LYS A 56 13.13 -4.10 -9.00
CA LYS A 56 12.03 -4.08 -8.04
C LYS A 56 10.93 -5.02 -8.51
N TRP A 57 10.83 -6.17 -7.87
CA TRP A 57 9.75 -7.12 -8.07
C TRP A 57 8.76 -7.01 -6.91
N VAL A 58 7.49 -6.77 -7.25
CA VAL A 58 6.42 -6.66 -6.26
C VAL A 58 5.19 -7.44 -6.72
N SER A 59 4.37 -7.84 -5.75
CA SER A 59 3.08 -8.46 -5.99
C SER A 59 2.02 -7.70 -5.19
N ASN A 60 0.90 -7.42 -5.81
CA ASN A 60 -0.20 -6.69 -5.17
C ASN A 60 -1.39 -7.60 -4.93
N LYS A 61 -2.03 -7.43 -3.80
CA LYS A 61 -3.35 -7.98 -3.52
C LYS A 61 -4.32 -6.82 -3.35
N TRP A 62 -5.22 -6.69 -4.29
CA TRP A 62 -6.29 -5.70 -4.24
C TRP A 62 -7.47 -6.25 -3.46
N ILE A 63 -7.83 -5.56 -2.40
CA ILE A 63 -9.01 -5.88 -1.61
C ILE A 63 -9.99 -4.75 -1.84
N ARG A 64 -11.11 -5.09 -2.49
CA ARG A 64 -12.11 -4.10 -2.90
C ARG A 64 -13.24 -4.04 -1.88
N GLU A 65 -13.85 -2.87 -1.80
CA GLU A 65 -14.95 -2.59 -0.89
C GLU A 65 -16.11 -3.59 -1.08
N GLY A 66 -16.58 -3.77 -2.31
CA GLY A 66 -17.72 -4.62 -2.60
C GLY A 66 -17.52 -6.10 -2.26
N ALA A 67 -16.29 -6.60 -2.36
CA ALA A 67 -16.01 -8.01 -2.07
C ALA A 67 -16.01 -8.33 -0.58
N GLN A 68 -15.97 -7.34 0.29
CA GLN A 68 -15.86 -7.54 1.73
C GLN A 68 -17.22 -7.59 2.44
N ILE A 69 -18.28 -7.22 1.77
CA ILE A 69 -19.61 -7.12 2.37
C ILE A 69 -20.11 -8.44 2.96
N TYR A 70 -19.71 -9.57 2.37
CA TYR A 70 -20.13 -10.90 2.84
C TYR A 70 -19.21 -11.46 3.93
N ARG A 71 -18.04 -10.88 4.11
CA ARG A 71 -17.06 -11.34 5.12
C ARG A 71 -17.09 -10.46 6.35
N ARG A 72 -17.28 -9.18 6.13
CA ARG A 72 -17.35 -8.17 7.18
C ARG A 72 -18.24 -7.05 6.69
N PRO A 73 -19.39 -6.84 7.31
CA PRO A 73 -20.26 -5.73 6.97
C PRO A 73 -19.53 -4.40 7.12
N CYS A 74 -19.86 -3.44 6.26
CA CYS A 74 -19.33 -2.10 6.42
C CYS A 74 -19.81 -1.52 7.74
N PRO A 75 -18.97 -0.77 8.45
CA PRO A 75 -19.39 -0.14 9.70
C PRO A 75 -20.50 0.87 9.42
N ALA A 76 -21.48 0.91 10.31
CA ALA A 76 -22.51 1.94 10.27
C ALA A 76 -21.92 3.23 10.81
N TRP A 77 -22.06 4.28 10.05
CA TRP A 77 -21.61 5.60 10.44
C TRP A 77 -22.77 6.45 10.88
N ASP A 78 -22.62 6.98 12.01
CA ASP A 78 -23.59 7.93 12.55
C ASP A 78 -23.28 9.34 12.16
#